data_7162faf33282eb404673cdccaeff87e4
#
_entry.id   7162faf33282eb404673cdccaeff87e4
#
_cell.length_a   1.000
_cell.length_b   1.000
_cell.length_c   1.000
_cell.angle_alpha   90.00
_cell.angle_beta   90.00
_cell.angle_gamma   90.00
#
_symmetry.space_group_name_H-M   'P 1'
#
loop_
_entity.id
_entity.type
_entity.pdbx_description
1 polymer ?
#
loop_
_entity_poly.entity_id
_entity_poly.type
_entity_poly.pdbx_seq_one_letter_code
_entity_poly.pdbx_strand_id
1 'polypeptide(L)'
;HASAEDPGALMLNHLFEPLVLGELQLRNRIVMAPMTRNRAQPDGVPTDAMVAYYSQRADAGLIVAEGTSPSATGQAYCREPAIETPAQIAGWQRVTEAVHACGGLIVLQLMHGGRIGSHHIKPKGVETVAPSALRAAGEIFTDAAGMQPYDEPRALSTGEVRAVVQEYRQAALN
;
A
#
# COMPACT_ATOMS: atom_id res chain seq x y z
N HIS A 1 8.22 40.61 32.74
CA HIS A 1 8.56 39.18 32.73
C HIS A 1 8.11 38.60 31.38
N ALA A 2 9.02 38.49 30.43
CA ALA A 2 8.79 37.71 29.24
C ALA A 2 8.85 36.23 29.68
N SER A 3 7.75 35.51 29.58
CA SER A 3 7.73 34.07 29.75
C SER A 3 8.60 33.44 28.64
N ALA A 4 9.66 32.77 29.03
CA ALA A 4 10.44 31.97 28.08
C ALA A 4 9.49 30.91 27.50
N GLU A 5 9.24 30.97 26.19
CA GLU A 5 8.46 29.96 25.52
C GLU A 5 9.23 28.63 25.59
N ASP A 6 8.55 27.58 26.04
CA ASP A 6 9.12 26.24 26.14
C ASP A 6 9.58 25.77 24.72
N PRO A 7 10.87 25.47 24.51
CA PRO A 7 11.35 24.98 23.19
C PRO A 7 10.63 23.73 22.70
N GLY A 8 10.12 22.90 23.62
CA GLY A 8 9.30 21.72 23.29
C GLY A 8 7.93 22.09 22.74
N ALA A 9 7.30 23.14 23.27
CA ALA A 9 6.01 23.63 22.77
C ALA A 9 6.14 24.28 21.38
N LEU A 10 7.25 24.97 21.09
CA LEU A 10 7.55 25.53 19.77
C LEU A 10 7.72 24.43 18.71
N MET A 11 8.43 23.33 19.03
CA MET A 11 8.59 22.21 18.11
C MET A 11 7.27 21.49 17.81
N LEU A 12 6.39 21.33 18.79
CA LEU A 12 5.07 20.72 18.59
C LEU A 12 4.17 21.58 17.71
N ASN A 13 4.25 22.91 17.81
CA ASN A 13 3.49 23.80 16.96
C ASN A 13 3.83 23.65 15.47
N HIS A 14 5.11 23.45 15.12
CA HIS A 14 5.53 23.22 13.74
C HIS A 14 4.92 21.99 13.08
N LEU A 15 4.61 20.93 13.83
CA LEU A 15 3.95 19.73 13.29
C LEU A 15 2.54 20.02 12.77
N PHE A 16 1.86 21.00 13.35
CA PHE A 16 0.48 21.35 12.99
C PHE A 16 0.39 22.53 12.02
N GLU A 17 1.52 23.10 11.60
CA GLU A 17 1.54 24.13 10.56
C GLU A 17 1.29 23.51 9.18
N PRO A 18 0.53 24.21 8.31
CA PRO A 18 0.38 23.80 6.93
C PRO A 18 1.72 23.67 6.19
N LEU A 19 1.77 22.77 5.20
CA LEU A 19 2.93 22.56 4.34
C LEU A 19 2.49 22.44 2.89
N VAL A 20 3.19 23.15 1.99
CA VAL A 20 3.06 22.96 0.56
C VAL A 20 4.09 21.91 0.11
N LEU A 21 3.61 20.77 -0.43
CA LEU A 21 4.43 19.68 -0.94
C LEU A 21 4.13 19.49 -2.44
N GLY A 22 4.91 20.14 -3.30
CA GLY A 22 4.60 20.20 -4.71
C GLY A 22 3.26 20.89 -4.95
N GLU A 23 2.30 20.18 -5.55
CA GLU A 23 0.94 20.68 -5.78
C GLU A 23 -0.01 20.40 -4.59
N LEU A 24 0.43 19.63 -3.60
CA LEU A 24 -0.39 19.26 -2.44
C LEU A 24 -0.32 20.33 -1.36
N GLN A 25 -1.50 20.69 -0.83
CA GLN A 25 -1.67 21.59 0.31
C GLN A 25 -1.97 20.76 1.55
N LEU A 26 -0.95 20.44 2.34
CA LEU A 26 -1.09 19.65 3.56
C LEU A 26 -1.55 20.54 4.71
N ARG A 27 -2.57 20.12 5.46
CA ARG A 27 -3.10 20.86 6.62
C ARG A 27 -2.15 20.86 7.82
N ASN A 28 -1.25 19.89 7.88
CA ASN A 28 -0.20 19.76 8.90
C ASN A 28 0.96 18.92 8.32
N ARG A 29 2.02 18.76 9.09
CA ARG A 29 3.25 18.04 8.65
C ARG A 29 3.30 16.59 9.12
N ILE A 30 2.18 16.03 9.56
CA ILE A 30 2.08 14.63 10.00
C ILE A 30 1.71 13.76 8.80
N VAL A 31 2.55 12.80 8.48
CA VAL A 31 2.31 11.84 7.40
C VAL A 31 2.12 10.45 8.00
N MET A 32 0.98 9.82 7.69
CA MET A 32 0.76 8.42 8.01
C MET A 32 1.60 7.55 7.07
N ALA A 33 2.54 6.77 7.63
CA ALA A 33 3.37 5.84 6.86
C ALA A 33 2.55 4.65 6.33
N PRO A 34 2.95 4.03 5.21
CA PRO A 34 2.29 2.85 4.67
C PRO A 34 2.51 1.64 5.59
N MET A 35 1.42 0.95 5.94
CA MET A 35 1.46 -0.23 6.82
C MET A 35 0.48 -1.28 6.30
N THR A 36 0.97 -2.42 5.82
CA THR A 36 0.14 -3.55 5.38
C THR A 36 -0.78 -4.00 6.52
N ARG A 37 -2.10 -4.00 6.29
CA ARG A 37 -3.12 -4.32 7.30
C ARG A 37 -3.76 -5.70 7.10
N ASN A 38 -3.61 -6.29 5.93
CA ASN A 38 -4.20 -7.59 5.58
C ASN A 38 -5.72 -7.59 5.79
N ARG A 39 -6.43 -6.60 5.30
CA ARG A 39 -7.88 -6.40 5.49
C ARG A 39 -8.66 -6.25 4.19
N ALA A 40 -8.01 -6.40 3.03
CA ALA A 40 -8.72 -6.55 1.76
C ALA A 40 -9.44 -7.92 1.69
N GLN A 41 -10.32 -8.09 0.72
CA GLN A 41 -10.87 -9.40 0.37
C GLN A 41 -9.77 -10.33 -0.16
N PRO A 42 -9.98 -11.65 -0.21
CA PRO A 42 -9.00 -12.59 -0.76
C PRO A 42 -8.58 -12.27 -2.20
N ASP A 43 -9.44 -11.63 -2.99
CA ASP A 43 -9.18 -11.16 -4.35
C ASP A 43 -8.55 -9.75 -4.43
N GLY A 44 -8.12 -9.21 -3.29
CA GLY A 44 -7.47 -7.89 -3.21
C GLY A 44 -8.41 -6.68 -3.28
N VAL A 45 -9.73 -6.87 -3.26
CA VAL A 45 -10.69 -5.76 -3.24
C VAL A 45 -10.72 -5.09 -1.87
N PRO A 46 -10.53 -3.75 -1.77
CA PRO A 46 -10.65 -3.00 -0.52
C PRO A 46 -12.03 -3.14 0.14
N THR A 47 -12.04 -3.34 1.47
CA THR A 47 -13.23 -3.59 2.28
C THR A 47 -13.74 -2.33 2.98
N ASP A 48 -14.98 -2.41 3.55
CA ASP A 48 -15.54 -1.34 4.39
C ASP A 48 -14.68 -1.09 5.64
N ALA A 49 -14.01 -2.11 6.16
CA ALA A 49 -13.04 -1.94 7.25
C ALA A 49 -11.87 -1.03 6.84
N MET A 50 -11.41 -1.11 5.59
CA MET A 50 -10.36 -0.23 5.07
C MET A 50 -10.91 1.19 4.86
N VAL A 51 -12.14 1.35 4.39
CA VAL A 51 -12.82 2.66 4.29
C VAL A 51 -12.84 3.34 5.67
N ALA A 52 -13.32 2.65 6.69
CA ALA A 52 -13.36 3.17 8.07
C ALA A 52 -11.95 3.46 8.61
N TYR A 53 -10.98 2.56 8.37
CA TYR A 53 -9.62 2.69 8.87
C TYR A 53 -8.92 3.96 8.35
N TYR A 54 -9.04 4.26 7.06
CA TYR A 54 -8.40 5.41 6.45
C TYR A 54 -9.16 6.72 6.73
N SER A 55 -10.49 6.72 6.68
CA SER A 55 -11.29 7.91 6.97
C SER A 55 -11.13 8.39 8.42
N GLN A 56 -10.98 7.49 9.40
CA GLN A 56 -10.67 7.83 10.79
C GLN A 56 -9.32 8.53 10.99
N ARG A 57 -8.45 8.55 9.98
CA ARG A 57 -7.09 9.13 10.01
C ARG A 57 -6.94 10.30 9.06
N ALA A 58 -8.05 10.79 8.51
CA ALA A 58 -8.08 11.89 7.55
C ALA A 58 -7.55 13.23 8.09
N ASP A 59 -7.37 13.35 9.41
CA ASP A 59 -6.75 14.53 10.06
C ASP A 59 -5.23 14.60 9.86
N ALA A 60 -4.56 13.52 9.45
CA ALA A 60 -3.17 13.57 9.02
C ALA A 60 -3.01 14.51 7.81
N GLY A 61 -1.88 15.19 7.71
CA GLY A 61 -1.56 16.04 6.55
C GLY A 61 -1.55 15.25 5.23
N LEU A 62 -1.06 14.01 5.29
CA LEU A 62 -1.10 13.07 4.17
C LEU A 62 -1.19 11.64 4.70
N ILE A 63 -2.00 10.81 4.08
CA ILE A 63 -1.99 9.36 4.28
C ILE A 63 -1.25 8.72 3.10
N VAL A 64 -0.20 7.92 3.39
CA VAL A 64 0.31 6.94 2.44
C VAL A 64 -0.33 5.60 2.79
N ALA A 65 -1.18 5.10 1.91
CA ALA A 65 -1.90 3.84 2.13
C ALA A 65 -0.95 2.64 2.05
N GLU A 66 -1.41 1.53 2.59
CA GLU A 66 -0.67 0.26 2.61
C GLU A 66 -0.20 -0.19 1.22
N GLY A 67 0.83 -1.07 1.21
CA GLY A 67 1.32 -1.70 -0.01
C GLY A 67 0.19 -2.30 -0.81
N THR A 68 0.05 -1.85 -2.05
CA THR A 68 -1.03 -2.21 -2.97
C THR A 68 -0.42 -2.83 -4.21
N SER A 69 -0.81 -4.05 -4.50
CA SER A 69 -0.25 -4.81 -5.61
C SER A 69 -0.66 -4.21 -6.97
N PRO A 70 0.29 -3.92 -7.87
CA PRO A 70 0.00 -3.41 -9.21
C PRO A 70 -0.57 -4.48 -10.14
N SER A 71 -0.33 -5.77 -9.84
CA SER A 71 -0.77 -6.93 -10.63
C SER A 71 -0.83 -8.19 -9.77
N ALA A 72 -1.47 -9.24 -10.28
CA ALA A 72 -1.57 -10.52 -9.58
C ALA A 72 -0.20 -11.14 -9.25
N THR A 73 0.83 -10.96 -10.10
CA THR A 73 2.18 -11.45 -9.84
C THR A 73 2.86 -10.70 -8.70
N GLY A 74 2.45 -9.45 -8.47
CA GLY A 74 2.99 -8.58 -7.42
C GLY A 74 2.51 -8.91 -6.01
N GLN A 75 1.39 -9.62 -5.85
CA GLN A 75 0.80 -9.90 -4.55
C GLN A 75 1.77 -10.65 -3.64
N ALA A 76 2.05 -10.08 -2.46
CA ALA A 76 2.98 -10.63 -1.48
C ALA A 76 2.26 -11.27 -0.29
N TYR A 77 1.24 -10.62 0.27
CA TYR A 77 0.64 -11.01 1.54
C TYR A 77 -0.84 -11.39 1.40
N CYS A 78 -1.32 -12.26 2.33
CA CYS A 78 -2.74 -12.55 2.42
C CYS A 78 -3.55 -11.29 2.57
N ARG A 79 -4.65 -11.18 1.80
CA ARG A 79 -5.58 -10.05 1.90
C ARG A 79 -4.87 -8.69 1.77
N GLU A 80 -3.78 -8.65 1.01
CA GLU A 80 -3.16 -7.43 0.52
C GLU A 80 -4.06 -6.83 -0.56
N PRO A 81 -4.34 -5.52 -0.54
CA PRO A 81 -5.12 -4.91 -1.60
C PRO A 81 -4.33 -4.84 -2.91
N ALA A 82 -5.07 -4.82 -4.00
CA ALA A 82 -4.53 -4.64 -5.35
C ALA A 82 -5.28 -3.53 -6.10
N ILE A 83 -4.77 -3.12 -7.28
CA ILE A 83 -5.36 -2.05 -8.10
C ILE A 83 -5.29 -2.37 -9.60
N GLU A 84 -5.48 -3.62 -9.96
CA GLU A 84 -5.42 -4.12 -11.34
C GLU A 84 -6.82 -4.24 -11.96
N THR A 85 -7.78 -4.78 -11.22
CA THR A 85 -9.12 -5.08 -11.72
C THR A 85 -10.11 -3.95 -11.47
N PRO A 86 -11.21 -3.85 -12.29
CA PRO A 86 -12.24 -2.85 -12.05
C PRO A 86 -12.85 -2.89 -10.64
N ALA A 87 -13.00 -4.09 -10.05
CA ALA A 87 -13.52 -4.24 -8.70
C ALA A 87 -12.54 -3.68 -7.63
N GLN A 88 -11.25 -3.91 -7.81
CA GLN A 88 -10.20 -3.39 -6.92
C GLN A 88 -10.12 -1.86 -7.03
N ILE A 89 -10.19 -1.31 -8.25
CA ILE A 89 -10.21 0.13 -8.50
C ILE A 89 -11.43 0.76 -7.83
N ALA A 90 -12.63 0.21 -8.05
CA ALA A 90 -13.86 0.70 -7.40
C ALA A 90 -13.78 0.61 -5.86
N GLY A 91 -13.14 -0.44 -5.33
CA GLY A 91 -12.87 -0.55 -3.90
C GLY A 91 -12.00 0.58 -3.36
N TRP A 92 -10.92 0.93 -4.06
CA TRP A 92 -10.06 2.06 -3.72
C TRP A 92 -10.75 3.41 -3.88
N GLN A 93 -11.60 3.59 -4.90
CA GLN A 93 -12.41 4.80 -5.06
C GLN A 93 -13.27 5.06 -3.82
N ARG A 94 -13.94 4.05 -3.26
CA ARG A 94 -14.70 4.19 -2.01
C ARG A 94 -13.83 4.64 -0.83
N VAL A 95 -12.60 4.12 -0.73
CA VAL A 95 -11.65 4.52 0.32
C VAL A 95 -11.24 5.97 0.14
N THR A 96 -10.81 6.37 -1.06
CA THR A 96 -10.34 7.73 -1.34
C THR A 96 -11.46 8.75 -1.19
N GLU A 97 -12.67 8.46 -1.67
CA GLU A 97 -13.85 9.31 -1.51
C GLU A 97 -14.19 9.55 -0.03
N ALA A 98 -14.13 8.50 0.81
CA ALA A 98 -14.39 8.64 2.24
C ALA A 98 -13.33 9.50 2.95
N VAL A 99 -12.05 9.36 2.60
CA VAL A 99 -10.97 10.20 3.13
C VAL A 99 -11.13 11.65 2.67
N HIS A 100 -11.43 11.87 1.39
CA HIS A 100 -11.66 13.19 0.83
C HIS A 100 -12.89 13.88 1.44
N ALA A 101 -13.97 13.13 1.68
CA ALA A 101 -15.17 13.66 2.36
C ALA A 101 -14.87 14.16 3.77
N CYS A 102 -13.87 13.59 4.44
CA CYS A 102 -13.34 14.07 5.72
C CYS A 102 -12.28 15.19 5.55
N GLY A 103 -12.03 15.66 4.32
CA GLY A 103 -11.04 16.70 4.00
C GLY A 103 -9.59 16.23 4.09
N GLY A 104 -9.32 14.92 4.13
CA GLY A 104 -7.98 14.34 4.13
C GLY A 104 -7.40 14.18 2.72
N LEU A 105 -6.09 13.93 2.66
CA LEU A 105 -5.35 13.57 1.46
C LEU A 105 -4.79 12.16 1.59
N ILE A 106 -4.89 11.36 0.53
CA ILE A 106 -4.41 9.99 0.51
C ILE A 106 -3.74 9.66 -0.83
N VAL A 107 -2.63 8.95 -0.77
CA VAL A 107 -1.91 8.38 -1.92
C VAL A 107 -1.65 6.89 -1.67
N LEU A 108 -1.53 6.08 -2.73
CA LEU A 108 -1.24 4.66 -2.61
C LEU A 108 0.27 4.39 -2.66
N GLN A 109 0.74 3.43 -1.85
CA GLN A 109 2.03 2.79 -2.06
C GLN A 109 1.85 1.64 -3.06
N LEU A 110 2.33 1.76 -4.28
CA LEU A 110 2.39 0.63 -5.21
C LEU A 110 3.55 -0.28 -4.82
N MET A 111 3.27 -1.56 -4.63
CA MET A 111 4.26 -2.54 -4.14
C MET A 111 4.14 -3.87 -4.88
N HIS A 112 5.24 -4.36 -5.41
CA HIS A 112 5.36 -5.71 -5.96
C HIS A 112 6.26 -6.54 -5.04
N GLY A 113 5.76 -7.66 -4.51
CA GLY A 113 6.46 -8.49 -3.54
C GLY A 113 7.74 -9.17 -4.06
N GLY A 114 7.86 -9.33 -5.37
CA GLY A 114 8.98 -10.03 -5.95
C GLY A 114 9.07 -11.47 -5.41
N ARG A 115 10.25 -11.84 -4.87
CA ARG A 115 10.47 -13.16 -4.25
C ARG A 115 9.77 -13.36 -2.91
N ILE A 116 9.17 -12.32 -2.35
CA ILE A 116 8.32 -12.44 -1.15
C ILE A 116 6.92 -12.80 -1.63
N GLY A 117 6.56 -14.05 -1.51
CA GLY A 117 5.25 -14.54 -1.96
C GLY A 117 5.10 -16.05 -1.83
N SER A 118 3.86 -16.49 -2.01
CA SER A 118 3.49 -17.90 -2.00
C SER A 118 2.34 -18.13 -2.99
N HIS A 119 2.37 -19.25 -3.70
CA HIS A 119 1.27 -19.70 -4.56
C HIS A 119 -0.05 -19.91 -3.82
N HIS A 120 0.01 -20.08 -2.49
CA HIS A 120 -1.19 -20.13 -1.63
C HIS A 120 -1.89 -18.78 -1.43
N ILE A 121 -1.21 -17.67 -1.78
CA ILE A 121 -1.75 -16.30 -1.66
C ILE A 121 -2.25 -15.79 -3.00
N LYS A 122 -1.56 -16.16 -4.08
CA LYS A 122 -1.84 -15.69 -5.43
C LYS A 122 -3.04 -16.40 -6.05
N PRO A 123 -3.71 -15.80 -7.05
CA PRO A 123 -4.70 -16.50 -7.85
C PRO A 123 -4.14 -17.78 -8.47
N LYS A 124 -4.99 -18.78 -8.67
CA LYS A 124 -4.59 -20.07 -9.22
C LYS A 124 -3.86 -19.91 -10.56
N GLY A 125 -2.64 -20.47 -10.65
CA GLY A 125 -1.81 -20.44 -11.85
C GLY A 125 -0.91 -19.20 -11.97
N VAL A 126 -0.97 -18.28 -11.01
CA VAL A 126 -0.06 -17.13 -10.95
C VAL A 126 1.20 -17.52 -10.19
N GLU A 127 2.34 -17.34 -10.82
CA GLU A 127 3.64 -17.67 -10.24
C GLU A 127 4.19 -16.53 -9.37
N THR A 128 4.99 -16.89 -8.39
CA THR A 128 5.91 -15.95 -7.75
C THR A 128 7.06 -15.67 -8.70
N VAL A 129 7.31 -14.42 -9.01
CA VAL A 129 8.34 -13.98 -9.97
C VAL A 129 9.29 -12.98 -9.35
N ALA A 130 10.54 -12.99 -9.79
CA ALA A 130 11.58 -12.05 -9.35
C ALA A 130 12.65 -11.88 -10.44
N PRO A 131 13.56 -10.90 -10.33
CA PRO A 131 14.66 -10.77 -11.29
C PRO A 131 15.59 -11.99 -11.32
N SER A 132 15.62 -12.80 -10.25
CA SER A 132 16.42 -14.03 -10.16
C SER A 132 15.66 -15.11 -9.40
N ALA A 133 15.91 -16.40 -9.71
CA ALA A 133 15.31 -17.55 -9.04
C ALA A 133 15.98 -17.84 -7.69
N LEU A 134 15.93 -16.86 -6.77
CA LEU A 134 16.51 -16.98 -5.44
C LEU A 134 15.41 -16.89 -4.40
N ARG A 135 15.09 -18.02 -3.75
CA ARG A 135 14.11 -18.07 -2.66
C ARG A 135 14.51 -17.14 -1.52
N ALA A 136 13.53 -16.41 -0.95
CA ALA A 136 13.75 -15.68 0.29
C ALA A 136 13.89 -16.64 1.47
N ALA A 137 14.70 -16.26 2.46
CA ALA A 137 14.78 -17.00 3.73
C ALA A 137 13.57 -16.69 4.61
N GLY A 138 13.13 -17.68 5.39
CA GLY A 138 12.00 -17.56 6.32
C GLY A 138 10.69 -18.07 5.76
N GLU A 139 9.60 -17.64 6.37
CA GLU A 139 8.25 -18.15 6.12
C GLU A 139 7.26 -16.99 6.00
N ILE A 140 6.14 -17.27 5.36
CA ILE A 140 5.02 -16.34 5.21
C ILE A 140 3.72 -17.01 5.66
N PHE A 141 2.86 -16.24 6.32
CA PHE A 141 1.52 -16.70 6.68
C PHE A 141 0.60 -16.73 5.46
N THR A 142 -0.14 -17.83 5.32
CA THR A 142 -1.15 -18.03 4.28
C THR A 142 -2.48 -18.43 4.91
N ASP A 143 -3.60 -17.89 4.41
CA ASP A 143 -4.94 -18.25 4.91
C ASP A 143 -5.28 -19.74 4.62
N ALA A 144 -4.72 -20.30 3.55
CA ALA A 144 -5.01 -21.66 3.12
C ALA A 144 -4.21 -22.74 3.87
N ALA A 145 -2.95 -22.44 4.28
CA ALA A 145 -2.02 -23.45 4.79
C ALA A 145 -1.20 -23.01 6.02
N GLY A 146 -1.52 -21.86 6.64
CA GLY A 146 -0.76 -21.32 7.76
C GLY A 146 0.62 -20.80 7.32
N MET A 147 1.61 -20.93 8.22
CA MET A 147 3.00 -20.56 7.92
C MET A 147 3.59 -21.50 6.87
N GLN A 148 4.11 -20.94 5.81
CA GLN A 148 4.73 -21.67 4.68
C GLN A 148 6.05 -21.04 4.31
N PRO A 149 7.05 -21.81 3.83
CA PRO A 149 8.22 -21.25 3.20
C PRO A 149 7.83 -20.38 2.01
N TYR A 150 8.60 -19.33 1.73
CA TYR A 150 8.44 -18.59 0.48
C TYR A 150 8.62 -19.53 -0.73
N ASP A 151 7.90 -19.26 -1.81
CA ASP A 151 8.13 -19.95 -3.08
C ASP A 151 9.56 -19.69 -3.59
N GLU A 152 10.09 -20.61 -4.37
CA GLU A 152 11.21 -20.31 -5.26
C GLU A 152 10.65 -19.52 -6.45
N PRO A 153 11.05 -18.25 -6.63
CA PRO A 153 10.49 -17.45 -7.70
C PRO A 153 11.05 -17.90 -9.06
N ARG A 154 10.22 -17.82 -10.09
CA ARG A 154 10.71 -17.90 -11.45
C ARG A 154 11.46 -16.60 -11.80
N ALA A 155 12.64 -16.75 -12.41
CA ALA A 155 13.39 -15.61 -12.90
C ALA A 155 12.69 -14.97 -14.11
N LEU A 156 12.53 -13.65 -14.09
CA LEU A 156 12.00 -12.87 -15.19
C LEU A 156 13.07 -12.65 -16.26
N SER A 157 12.69 -12.75 -17.53
CA SER A 157 13.47 -12.23 -18.64
C SER A 157 13.48 -10.69 -18.63
N THR A 158 14.43 -10.06 -19.33
CA THR A 158 14.47 -8.60 -19.49
C THR A 158 13.18 -8.03 -20.10
N GLY A 159 12.53 -8.79 -21.01
CA GLY A 159 11.24 -8.40 -21.58
C GLY A 159 10.13 -8.38 -20.53
N GLU A 160 10.06 -9.39 -19.67
CA GLU A 160 9.08 -9.47 -18.59
C GLU A 160 9.30 -8.40 -17.50
N VAL A 161 10.56 -8.05 -17.20
CA VAL A 161 10.86 -6.91 -16.30
C VAL A 161 10.26 -5.61 -16.85
N ARG A 162 10.37 -5.38 -18.17
CA ARG A 162 9.72 -4.23 -18.81
C ARG A 162 8.20 -4.28 -18.72
N ALA A 163 7.60 -5.48 -18.81
CA ALA A 163 6.16 -5.66 -18.64
C ALA A 163 5.72 -5.27 -17.20
N VAL A 164 6.46 -5.69 -16.17
CA VAL A 164 6.19 -5.27 -14.79
C VAL A 164 6.24 -3.74 -14.62
N VAL A 165 7.16 -3.05 -15.28
CA VAL A 165 7.19 -1.58 -15.31
C VAL A 165 5.89 -1.01 -15.89
N GLN A 166 5.33 -1.65 -16.94
CA GLN A 166 4.04 -1.21 -17.50
C GLN A 166 2.86 -1.52 -16.57
N GLU A 167 2.92 -2.61 -15.79
CA GLU A 167 1.93 -2.89 -14.74
C GLU A 167 1.91 -1.79 -13.69
N TYR A 168 3.07 -1.34 -13.20
CA TYR A 168 3.17 -0.18 -12.30
C TYR A 168 2.63 1.10 -12.91
N ARG A 169 2.95 1.35 -14.19
CA ARG A 169 2.43 2.51 -14.91
C ARG A 169 0.90 2.45 -15.00
N GLN A 170 0.34 1.30 -15.34
CA GLN A 170 -1.12 1.14 -15.42
C GLN A 170 -1.76 1.30 -14.04
N ALA A 171 -1.20 0.69 -13.00
CA ALA A 171 -1.68 0.83 -11.63
C ALA A 171 -1.68 2.30 -11.14
N ALA A 172 -0.72 3.11 -11.60
CA ALA A 172 -0.66 4.54 -11.29
C ALA A 172 -1.67 5.38 -12.08
N LEU A 173 -2.25 4.84 -13.15
CA LEU A 173 -3.29 5.48 -13.95
C LEU A 173 -4.71 5.09 -13.50
N ASN A 174 -4.83 3.97 -12.81
CA ASN A 174 -6.10 3.46 -12.29
C ASN A 174 -6.57 4.26 -11.07
#